data_fa3134fdd740f8fea1e806e7403e179d
#
_entry.id   fa3134fdd740f8fea1e806e7403e179d
#
_cell.length_a   1.000
_cell.length_b   1.000
_cell.length_c   1.000
_cell.angle_alpha   90.00
_cell.angle_beta   90.00
_cell.angle_gamma   90.00
#
_symmetry.space_group_name_H-M   'P 1'
#
loop_
_entity.id
_entity.type
_entity.pdbx_description
1 polymer ?
#
loop_
_entity_poly.entity_id
_entity_poly.type
_entity_poly.pdbx_seq_one_letter_code
_entity_poly.pdbx_strand_id
1 'polypeptide(L)'
;MGLGNAETVRIVQVTDPHLFQSTDGALLGMNTEESLECVLSLVREKTPEFDLILATGDISQDGSNESYFRMRDKLQAFNRPFYWLSGNHDQNDVITKASVGTDALQKVIDYPNWRIVMLDSSVTDEVHGFLHQHELDLLKEALKTDKHVLVCFHHHPINVGSKWIDNIGVKNASEFMEMLESHDNVKAVLWGHVHQEVDEVQNGRRLLATPSTCIQFTKHSDDFSVDTLHPGYRYLELLPNGSVNTDVHRVTGVEFTIDYSIKGY
;
A
#
# COMPACT_ATOMS: atom_id res chain seq x y z
N MET A 1 -27.92 25.43 4.37
CA MET A 1 -27.03 24.60 3.58
C MET A 1 -25.62 24.98 3.99
N GLY A 2 -25.02 24.21 4.90
CA GLY A 2 -23.64 24.44 5.33
C GLY A 2 -22.73 24.02 4.17
N LEU A 3 -21.92 24.94 3.68
CA LEU A 3 -20.76 24.60 2.87
C LEU A 3 -19.85 23.78 3.78
N GLY A 4 -19.86 22.46 3.63
CA GLY A 4 -18.88 21.60 4.27
C GLY A 4 -17.49 22.15 3.89
N ASN A 5 -16.66 22.41 4.89
CA ASN A 5 -15.29 22.85 4.65
C ASN A 5 -14.64 21.86 3.70
N ALA A 6 -14.20 22.36 2.55
CA ALA A 6 -13.47 21.58 1.56
C ALA A 6 -12.07 21.37 2.11
N GLU A 7 -11.86 20.27 2.87
CA GLU A 7 -10.59 19.95 3.50
C GLU A 7 -9.78 19.00 2.64
N THR A 8 -8.48 19.23 2.60
CA THR A 8 -7.50 18.29 2.03
C THR A 8 -7.39 17.07 2.94
N VAL A 9 -7.47 15.87 2.39
CA VAL A 9 -7.20 14.63 3.13
C VAL A 9 -5.74 14.26 2.97
N ARG A 10 -5.02 14.16 4.08
CA ARG A 10 -3.59 13.84 4.15
C ARG A 10 -3.39 12.40 4.57
N ILE A 11 -2.67 11.66 3.76
CA ILE A 11 -2.49 10.22 3.93
C ILE A 11 -1.00 9.89 4.02
N VAL A 12 -0.66 9.05 4.98
CA VAL A 12 0.61 8.32 5.00
C VAL A 12 0.33 6.91 4.50
N GLN A 13 1.02 6.47 3.46
CA GLN A 13 0.99 5.08 3.02
C GLN A 13 2.30 4.40 3.38
N VAL A 14 2.22 3.31 4.12
CA VAL A 14 3.28 2.34 4.35
C VAL A 14 2.89 1.02 3.68
N THR A 15 3.86 0.25 3.23
CA THR A 15 3.58 -1.01 2.52
C THR A 15 4.73 -2.00 2.67
N ASP A 16 4.42 -3.27 2.53
CA ASP A 16 5.40 -4.35 2.45
C ASP A 16 6.41 -4.35 3.61
N PRO A 17 5.96 -4.29 4.89
CA PRO A 17 6.89 -4.34 6.01
C PRO A 17 7.47 -5.73 6.25
N HIS A 18 6.82 -6.81 5.79
CA HIS A 18 7.27 -8.19 5.88
C HIS A 18 7.73 -8.58 7.30
N LEU A 19 6.92 -8.27 8.29
CA LEU A 19 7.24 -8.57 9.69
C LEU A 19 7.20 -10.08 9.93
N PHE A 20 8.06 -10.56 10.82
CA PHE A 20 8.10 -11.94 11.26
C PHE A 20 7.50 -12.10 12.65
N GLN A 21 7.33 -13.34 13.12
CA GLN A 21 6.97 -13.63 14.51
C GLN A 21 7.99 -13.01 15.47
N SER A 22 9.29 -13.24 15.20
CA SER A 22 10.38 -12.63 15.97
C SER A 22 10.70 -11.22 15.48
N THR A 23 11.02 -10.31 16.39
CA THR A 23 11.56 -8.99 16.08
C THR A 23 12.96 -9.03 15.45
N ASP A 24 13.66 -10.17 15.58
CA ASP A 24 14.97 -10.41 14.94
C ASP A 24 14.82 -10.97 13.51
N GLY A 25 13.59 -11.13 13.02
CA GLY A 25 13.32 -11.63 11.67
C GLY A 25 13.94 -10.74 10.59
N ALA A 26 14.53 -11.37 9.58
CA ALA A 26 15.23 -10.66 8.53
C ALA A 26 14.80 -11.14 7.14
N LEU A 27 14.54 -10.22 6.24
CA LEU A 27 14.30 -10.48 4.82
C LEU A 27 15.57 -10.10 4.05
N LEU A 28 16.16 -11.05 3.34
CA LEU A 28 17.41 -10.86 2.58
C LEU A 28 18.53 -10.18 3.41
N GLY A 29 18.61 -10.51 4.71
CA GLY A 29 19.60 -9.94 5.64
C GLY A 29 19.17 -8.66 6.34
N MET A 30 18.16 -7.95 5.87
CA MET A 30 17.63 -6.75 6.53
C MET A 30 16.65 -7.13 7.65
N ASN A 31 16.90 -6.65 8.88
CA ASN A 31 15.92 -6.74 9.96
C ASN A 31 14.70 -5.87 9.62
N THR A 32 13.55 -6.51 9.41
CA THR A 32 12.34 -5.84 8.91
C THR A 32 11.66 -5.01 9.99
N GLU A 33 11.77 -5.40 11.26
CA GLU A 33 11.26 -4.66 12.40
C GLU A 33 12.00 -3.34 12.58
N GLU A 34 13.34 -3.37 12.57
CA GLU A 34 14.19 -2.17 12.68
C GLU A 34 13.97 -1.22 11.51
N SER A 35 13.85 -1.78 10.30
CA SER A 35 13.59 -1.00 9.10
C SER A 35 12.25 -0.27 9.17
N LEU A 36 11.17 -0.97 9.56
CA LEU A 36 9.86 -0.36 9.76
C LEU A 36 9.91 0.76 10.83
N GLU A 37 10.61 0.55 11.95
CA GLU A 37 10.74 1.58 13.00
C GLU A 37 11.46 2.83 12.49
N CYS A 38 12.48 2.67 11.65
CA CYS A 38 13.15 3.82 11.01
C CYS A 38 12.17 4.60 10.12
N VAL A 39 11.34 3.90 9.32
CA VAL A 39 10.33 4.55 8.47
C VAL A 39 9.26 5.25 9.31
N LEU A 40 8.72 4.60 10.35
CA LEU A 40 7.69 5.20 11.21
C LEU A 40 8.25 6.39 12.02
N SER A 41 9.53 6.36 12.38
CA SER A 41 10.21 7.49 12.99
C SER A 41 10.34 8.66 12.03
N LEU A 42 10.66 8.37 10.76
CA LEU A 42 10.70 9.38 9.70
C LEU A 42 9.31 10.00 9.45
N VAL A 43 8.22 9.21 9.52
CA VAL A 43 6.85 9.71 9.46
C VAL A 43 6.59 10.73 10.58
N ARG A 44 6.97 10.39 11.82
CA ARG A 44 6.79 11.30 12.97
C ARG A 44 7.57 12.60 12.81
N GLU A 45 8.76 12.53 12.20
CA GLU A 45 9.63 13.70 12.00
C GLU A 45 9.17 14.59 10.84
N LYS A 46 8.92 13.99 9.68
CA LYS A 46 8.69 14.73 8.41
C LYS A 46 7.22 15.03 8.13
N THR A 47 6.32 14.20 8.65
CA THR A 47 4.89 14.29 8.36
C THR A 47 4.08 14.22 9.67
N PRO A 48 4.27 15.16 10.60
CA PRO A 48 3.59 15.10 11.90
C PRO A 48 2.08 15.32 11.79
N GLU A 49 1.61 15.92 10.70
CA GLU A 49 0.20 16.21 10.45
C GLU A 49 -0.33 15.42 9.26
N PHE A 50 -1.12 14.41 9.53
CA PHE A 50 -1.87 13.63 8.55
C PHE A 50 -3.19 13.14 9.18
N ASP A 51 -4.12 12.71 8.34
CA ASP A 51 -5.46 12.35 8.76
C ASP A 51 -5.62 10.84 8.97
N LEU A 52 -4.93 10.01 8.17
CA LEU A 52 -4.99 8.55 8.27
C LEU A 52 -3.72 7.87 7.73
N ILE A 53 -3.58 6.59 8.09
CA ILE A 53 -2.53 5.70 7.55
C ILE A 53 -3.19 4.62 6.69
N LEU A 54 -2.63 4.35 5.53
CA LEU A 54 -2.94 3.18 4.72
C LEU A 54 -1.74 2.21 4.75
N ALA A 55 -1.98 0.96 5.15
CA ALA A 55 -0.99 -0.11 5.07
C ALA A 55 -1.43 -1.08 3.96
N THR A 56 -0.71 -1.09 2.84
CA THR A 56 -1.19 -1.69 1.60
C THR A 56 -0.61 -3.08 1.32
N GLY A 57 -0.65 -3.94 2.33
CA GLY A 57 -0.37 -5.37 2.20
C GLY A 57 1.05 -5.78 2.54
N ASP A 58 1.27 -7.09 2.50
CA ASP A 58 2.49 -7.78 2.91
C ASP A 58 2.96 -7.35 4.31
N ILE A 59 1.99 -7.30 5.24
CA ILE A 59 2.21 -6.91 6.63
C ILE A 59 3.12 -7.93 7.31
N SER A 60 2.87 -9.21 7.06
CA SER A 60 3.60 -10.33 7.62
C SER A 60 4.32 -11.13 6.55
N GLN A 61 5.56 -11.56 6.83
CA GLN A 61 6.30 -12.50 5.98
C GLN A 61 5.90 -13.95 6.26
N ASP A 62 5.58 -14.27 7.50
CA ASP A 62 5.36 -15.65 7.98
C ASP A 62 3.92 -15.93 8.44
N GLY A 63 3.01 -14.98 8.26
CA GLY A 63 1.60 -15.11 8.64
C GLY A 63 1.33 -15.18 10.13
N SER A 64 2.32 -14.89 10.98
CA SER A 64 2.21 -15.03 12.44
C SER A 64 1.28 -14.00 13.08
N ASN A 65 0.58 -14.39 14.17
CA ASN A 65 -0.25 -13.44 14.92
C ASN A 65 0.58 -12.25 15.44
N GLU A 66 1.78 -12.53 15.92
CA GLU A 66 2.67 -11.55 16.54
C GLU A 66 3.05 -10.42 15.58
N SER A 67 3.29 -10.72 14.31
CA SER A 67 3.61 -9.72 13.27
C SER A 67 2.45 -8.74 13.07
N TYR A 68 1.21 -9.22 12.92
CA TYR A 68 0.04 -8.38 12.74
C TYR A 68 -0.30 -7.57 13.99
N PHE A 69 -0.23 -8.17 15.19
CA PHE A 69 -0.49 -7.43 16.42
C PHE A 69 0.54 -6.31 16.63
N ARG A 70 1.82 -6.56 16.36
CA ARG A 70 2.86 -5.52 16.45
C ARG A 70 2.61 -4.41 15.45
N MET A 71 2.31 -4.73 14.18
CA MET A 71 1.98 -3.71 13.19
C MET A 71 0.79 -2.87 13.64
N ARG A 72 -0.30 -3.51 14.10
CA ARG A 72 -1.47 -2.81 14.63
C ARG A 72 -1.07 -1.84 15.76
N ASP A 73 -0.32 -2.32 16.74
CA ASP A 73 0.06 -1.52 17.90
C ASP A 73 0.94 -0.32 17.49
N LYS A 74 1.85 -0.52 16.52
CA LYS A 74 2.68 0.58 15.95
C LYS A 74 1.82 1.63 15.22
N LEU A 75 0.83 1.21 14.44
CA LEU A 75 -0.08 2.13 13.74
C LEU A 75 -0.99 2.86 14.72
N GLN A 76 -1.54 2.19 15.72
CA GLN A 76 -2.35 2.79 16.78
C GLN A 76 -1.60 3.86 17.58
N ALA A 77 -0.28 3.73 17.75
CA ALA A 77 0.56 4.69 18.45
C ALA A 77 0.59 6.10 17.81
N PHE A 78 0.17 6.23 16.56
CA PHE A 78 0.00 7.54 15.91
C PHE A 78 -1.28 8.28 16.33
N ASN A 79 -2.21 7.62 17.03
CA ASN A 79 -3.52 8.17 17.41
C ASN A 79 -4.29 8.74 16.20
N ARG A 80 -4.19 8.09 15.06
CA ARG A 80 -4.90 8.39 13.82
C ARG A 80 -5.62 7.12 13.32
N PRO A 81 -6.71 7.25 12.57
CA PRO A 81 -7.29 6.13 11.86
C PRO A 81 -6.24 5.45 10.97
N PHE A 82 -6.27 4.13 10.94
CA PHE A 82 -5.48 3.36 10.00
C PHE A 82 -6.35 2.29 9.36
N TYR A 83 -6.04 2.00 8.11
CA TYR A 83 -6.70 0.96 7.34
C TYR A 83 -5.63 0.12 6.66
N TRP A 84 -5.86 -1.18 6.60
CA TRP A 84 -4.96 -2.09 5.94
C TRP A 84 -5.69 -3.07 5.04
N LEU A 85 -4.96 -3.68 4.13
CA LEU A 85 -5.41 -4.76 3.27
C LEU A 85 -4.33 -5.84 3.22
N SER A 86 -4.70 -7.02 2.73
CA SER A 86 -3.78 -8.14 2.60
C SER A 86 -2.96 -8.03 1.32
N GLY A 87 -1.69 -8.47 1.40
CA GLY A 87 -0.87 -8.80 0.24
C GLY A 87 -0.79 -10.32 0.05
N ASN A 88 0.14 -10.78 -0.80
CA ASN A 88 0.29 -12.21 -1.09
C ASN A 88 0.99 -13.01 0.01
N HIS A 89 1.74 -12.37 0.90
CA HIS A 89 2.33 -13.02 2.08
C HIS A 89 1.38 -13.09 3.27
N ASP A 90 0.27 -12.35 3.23
CA ASP A 90 -0.63 -12.23 4.37
C ASP A 90 -1.62 -13.40 4.50
N GLN A 91 -1.98 -13.69 5.76
CA GLN A 91 -3.00 -14.68 6.11
C GLN A 91 -4.30 -13.97 6.49
N ASN A 92 -5.33 -14.07 5.65
CA ASN A 92 -6.59 -13.33 5.78
C ASN A 92 -7.35 -13.61 7.10
N ASP A 93 -7.26 -14.81 7.64
CA ASP A 93 -7.88 -15.16 8.92
C ASP A 93 -7.13 -14.53 10.10
N VAL A 94 -5.81 -14.37 9.99
CA VAL A 94 -4.97 -13.80 11.06
C VAL A 94 -5.06 -12.27 11.06
N ILE A 95 -4.97 -11.62 9.90
CA ILE A 95 -5.15 -10.17 9.80
C ILE A 95 -6.56 -9.75 10.27
N THR A 96 -7.58 -10.59 9.99
CA THR A 96 -8.94 -10.37 10.50
C THR A 96 -9.00 -10.42 12.02
N LYS A 97 -8.34 -11.40 12.65
CA LYS A 97 -8.25 -11.48 14.13
C LYS A 97 -7.55 -10.27 14.73
N ALA A 98 -6.44 -9.83 14.12
CA ALA A 98 -5.69 -8.67 14.58
C ALA A 98 -6.49 -7.36 14.42
N SER A 99 -7.47 -7.31 13.53
CA SER A 99 -8.34 -6.15 13.30
C SER A 99 -9.48 -6.00 14.30
N VAL A 100 -9.74 -7.02 15.11
CA VAL A 100 -10.86 -7.00 16.07
C VAL A 100 -10.77 -5.79 16.99
N GLY A 101 -11.88 -5.03 17.08
CA GLY A 101 -11.97 -3.80 17.88
C GLY A 101 -11.41 -2.55 17.20
N THR A 102 -11.13 -2.63 15.91
CA THR A 102 -10.69 -1.51 15.06
C THR A 102 -11.53 -1.44 13.78
N ASP A 103 -11.43 -0.33 13.05
CA ASP A 103 -12.00 -0.16 11.70
C ASP A 103 -10.98 -0.50 10.59
N ALA A 104 -9.88 -1.18 10.92
CA ALA A 104 -8.72 -1.36 10.05
C ALA A 104 -9.05 -2.06 8.71
N LEU A 105 -10.08 -2.91 8.67
CA LEU A 105 -10.54 -3.61 7.46
C LEU A 105 -11.72 -2.93 6.75
N GLN A 106 -12.04 -1.67 7.11
CA GLN A 106 -13.08 -0.93 6.41
C GLN A 106 -12.69 -0.72 4.94
N LYS A 107 -13.54 -1.19 4.03
CA LYS A 107 -13.24 -1.16 2.59
C LYS A 107 -13.60 0.15 1.89
N VAL A 108 -14.52 0.93 2.43
CA VAL A 108 -14.95 2.21 1.85
C VAL A 108 -14.89 3.28 2.93
N ILE A 109 -14.00 4.25 2.77
CA ILE A 109 -13.76 5.34 3.71
C ILE A 109 -14.19 6.65 3.05
N ASP A 110 -15.12 7.36 3.67
CA ASP A 110 -15.70 8.58 3.12
C ASP A 110 -15.20 9.84 3.83
N TYR A 111 -14.69 10.77 3.02
CA TYR A 111 -14.43 12.16 3.37
C TYR A 111 -15.38 13.09 2.58
N PRO A 112 -15.50 14.38 2.93
CA PRO A 112 -16.44 15.28 2.26
C PRO A 112 -16.34 15.27 0.73
N ASN A 113 -15.13 15.35 0.16
CA ASN A 113 -14.90 15.39 -1.29
C ASN A 113 -14.26 14.11 -1.86
N TRP A 114 -13.86 13.17 -1.00
CA TRP A 114 -13.14 11.98 -1.40
C TRP A 114 -13.75 10.70 -0.84
N ARG A 115 -13.59 9.64 -1.59
CA ARG A 115 -13.83 8.26 -1.19
C ARG A 115 -12.58 7.46 -1.42
N ILE A 116 -12.13 6.72 -0.41
CA ILE A 116 -11.03 5.77 -0.52
C ILE A 116 -11.64 4.37 -0.56
N VAL A 117 -11.25 3.56 -1.53
CA VAL A 117 -11.74 2.18 -1.70
C VAL A 117 -10.57 1.23 -1.55
N MET A 118 -10.65 0.34 -0.56
CA MET A 118 -9.64 -0.66 -0.24
C MET A 118 -10.09 -2.02 -0.76
N LEU A 119 -9.46 -2.53 -1.82
CA LEU A 119 -9.80 -3.82 -2.44
C LEU A 119 -8.81 -4.89 -2.00
N ASP A 120 -9.28 -6.10 -1.85
CA ASP A 120 -8.43 -7.28 -1.65
C ASP A 120 -8.09 -7.90 -3.01
N SER A 121 -6.81 -7.90 -3.35
CA SER A 121 -6.28 -8.53 -4.55
C SER A 121 -5.50 -9.81 -4.25
N SER A 122 -5.45 -10.24 -2.99
CA SER A 122 -4.74 -11.46 -2.60
C SER A 122 -5.47 -12.72 -3.08
N VAL A 123 -4.69 -13.74 -3.41
CA VAL A 123 -5.17 -15.07 -3.78
C VAL A 123 -4.45 -16.09 -2.91
N THR A 124 -5.20 -16.93 -2.24
CA THR A 124 -4.62 -17.92 -1.32
C THR A 124 -3.56 -18.79 -2.04
N ASP A 125 -2.38 -18.90 -1.44
CA ASP A 125 -1.25 -19.68 -1.92
C ASP A 125 -0.67 -19.25 -3.28
N GLU A 126 -0.99 -18.03 -3.73
CA GLU A 126 -0.48 -17.47 -4.98
C GLU A 126 0.26 -16.14 -4.75
N VAL A 127 1.30 -15.89 -5.55
CA VAL A 127 2.06 -14.62 -5.50
C VAL A 127 1.47 -13.53 -6.40
N HIS A 128 0.59 -13.89 -7.33
CA HIS A 128 -0.06 -12.92 -8.21
C HIS A 128 -1.39 -12.44 -7.61
N GLY A 129 -1.80 -11.26 -8.02
CA GLY A 129 -3.09 -10.70 -7.63
C GLY A 129 -4.23 -11.10 -8.56
N PHE A 130 -5.45 -11.10 -8.01
CA PHE A 130 -6.69 -11.22 -8.76
C PHE A 130 -7.80 -10.47 -8.02
N LEU A 131 -8.52 -9.59 -8.70
CA LEU A 131 -9.71 -8.94 -8.15
C LEU A 131 -10.91 -9.84 -8.37
N HIS A 132 -11.34 -10.55 -7.32
CA HIS A 132 -12.51 -11.40 -7.35
C HIS A 132 -13.79 -10.62 -7.65
N GLN A 133 -14.83 -11.27 -8.17
CA GLN A 133 -16.07 -10.62 -8.60
C GLN A 133 -16.69 -9.75 -7.49
N HIS A 134 -16.65 -10.20 -6.24
CA HIS A 134 -17.20 -9.43 -5.13
C HIS A 134 -16.42 -8.12 -4.85
N GLU A 135 -15.11 -8.08 -5.14
CA GLU A 135 -14.30 -6.86 -5.04
C GLU A 135 -14.61 -5.89 -6.20
N LEU A 136 -14.80 -6.43 -7.41
CA LEU A 136 -15.24 -5.64 -8.56
C LEU A 136 -16.66 -5.09 -8.36
N ASP A 137 -17.57 -5.89 -7.80
CA ASP A 137 -18.93 -5.45 -7.46
C ASP A 137 -18.92 -4.36 -6.38
N LEU A 138 -18.08 -4.51 -5.34
CA LEU A 138 -17.87 -3.49 -4.30
C LEU A 138 -17.35 -2.19 -4.94
N LEU A 139 -16.34 -2.29 -5.81
CA LEU A 139 -15.80 -1.12 -6.52
C LEU A 139 -16.90 -0.44 -7.35
N LYS A 140 -17.63 -1.20 -8.14
CA LYS A 140 -18.72 -0.69 -8.98
C LYS A 140 -19.78 0.08 -8.17
N GLU A 141 -20.15 -0.44 -7.00
CA GLU A 141 -21.07 0.29 -6.09
C GLU A 141 -20.39 1.52 -5.46
N ALA A 142 -19.14 1.39 -5.07
CA ALA A 142 -18.38 2.51 -4.48
C ALA A 142 -18.15 3.67 -5.46
N LEU A 143 -18.09 3.39 -6.76
CA LEU A 143 -17.92 4.41 -7.81
C LEU A 143 -19.21 5.23 -8.07
N LYS A 144 -20.38 4.79 -7.59
CA LYS A 144 -21.64 5.53 -7.66
C LYS A 144 -21.66 6.68 -6.65
N THR A 145 -20.84 7.68 -6.87
CA THR A 145 -20.68 8.84 -5.99
C THR A 145 -20.25 10.06 -6.79
N ASP A 146 -20.59 11.25 -6.30
CA ASP A 146 -20.10 12.52 -6.84
C ASP A 146 -18.71 12.89 -6.28
N LYS A 147 -18.17 12.09 -5.35
CA LYS A 147 -16.85 12.30 -4.76
C LYS A 147 -15.74 11.86 -5.71
N HIS A 148 -14.56 12.44 -5.56
CA HIS A 148 -13.33 11.91 -6.13
C HIS A 148 -12.97 10.59 -5.44
N VAL A 149 -12.39 9.65 -6.18
CA VAL A 149 -12.08 8.32 -5.67
C VAL A 149 -10.59 8.02 -5.77
N LEU A 150 -10.03 7.51 -4.67
CA LEU A 150 -8.74 6.82 -4.59
C LEU A 150 -9.03 5.32 -4.43
N VAL A 151 -8.50 4.49 -5.33
CA VAL A 151 -8.61 3.03 -5.23
C VAL A 151 -7.27 2.46 -4.76
N CYS A 152 -7.30 1.60 -3.76
CA CYS A 152 -6.11 0.98 -3.16
C CYS A 152 -6.25 -0.54 -3.18
N PHE A 153 -5.17 -1.25 -3.54
CA PHE A 153 -5.02 -2.70 -3.39
C PHE A 153 -3.52 -3.04 -3.38
N HIS A 154 -3.16 -4.30 -3.19
CA HIS A 154 -1.76 -4.65 -3.00
C HIS A 154 -0.99 -4.78 -4.32
N HIS A 155 -1.46 -5.63 -5.24
CA HIS A 155 -0.75 -5.96 -6.47
C HIS A 155 -0.88 -4.88 -7.54
N HIS A 156 0.14 -4.69 -8.36
CA HIS A 156 0.15 -3.68 -9.43
C HIS A 156 -0.78 -4.03 -10.59
N PRO A 157 -1.55 -3.04 -11.13
CA PRO A 157 -2.46 -3.24 -12.26
C PRO A 157 -1.83 -2.95 -13.61
N ILE A 158 -0.61 -2.44 -13.66
CA ILE A 158 0.14 -2.10 -14.87
C ILE A 158 1.55 -2.66 -14.78
N ASN A 159 2.19 -2.89 -15.91
CA ASN A 159 3.59 -3.26 -15.95
C ASN A 159 4.47 -2.11 -15.43
N VAL A 160 5.42 -2.44 -14.56
CA VAL A 160 6.40 -1.50 -14.00
C VAL A 160 7.77 -1.58 -14.72
N GLY A 161 7.85 -2.43 -15.74
CA GLY A 161 9.04 -2.60 -16.58
C GLY A 161 10.11 -3.54 -16.03
N SER A 162 9.78 -4.31 -14.99
CA SER A 162 10.62 -5.37 -14.43
C SER A 162 9.95 -6.71 -14.71
N LYS A 163 10.47 -7.50 -15.68
CA LYS A 163 9.76 -8.67 -16.22
C LYS A 163 9.34 -9.69 -15.16
N TRP A 164 10.19 -9.96 -14.18
CA TRP A 164 9.90 -10.96 -13.17
C TRP A 164 8.70 -10.55 -12.31
N ILE A 165 8.60 -9.25 -11.96
CA ILE A 165 7.51 -8.73 -11.13
C ILE A 165 6.26 -8.43 -11.97
N ASP A 166 6.41 -8.03 -13.24
CA ASP A 166 5.28 -7.82 -14.16
C ASP A 166 4.45 -9.10 -14.37
N ASN A 167 5.06 -10.27 -14.16
CA ASN A 167 4.37 -11.56 -14.24
C ASN A 167 3.49 -11.88 -13.01
N ILE A 168 3.61 -11.13 -11.92
CA ILE A 168 2.91 -11.38 -10.65
C ILE A 168 1.99 -10.22 -10.23
N GLY A 169 1.63 -9.33 -11.16
CA GLY A 169 0.59 -8.31 -10.97
C GLY A 169 -0.82 -8.89 -10.95
N VAL A 170 -1.82 -8.02 -10.98
CA VAL A 170 -3.23 -8.40 -11.04
C VAL A 170 -3.55 -9.08 -12.37
N LYS A 171 -4.00 -10.34 -12.34
CA LYS A 171 -4.25 -11.15 -13.57
C LYS A 171 -5.42 -10.62 -14.39
N ASN A 172 -6.44 -10.09 -13.77
CA ASN A 172 -7.58 -9.47 -14.44
C ASN A 172 -7.50 -7.93 -14.45
N ALA A 173 -6.27 -7.37 -14.52
CA ALA A 173 -6.04 -5.94 -14.53
C ALA A 173 -6.78 -5.22 -15.69
N SER A 174 -6.91 -5.86 -16.85
CA SER A 174 -7.65 -5.29 -17.99
C SER A 174 -9.12 -5.02 -17.64
N GLU A 175 -9.80 -5.97 -16.99
CA GLU A 175 -11.19 -5.81 -16.54
C GLU A 175 -11.33 -4.66 -15.53
N PHE A 176 -10.39 -4.55 -14.59
CA PHE A 176 -10.34 -3.43 -13.64
C PHE A 176 -10.13 -2.10 -14.36
N MET A 177 -9.16 -2.00 -15.26
CA MET A 177 -8.86 -0.76 -15.97
C MET A 177 -10.00 -0.32 -16.89
N GLU A 178 -10.67 -1.27 -17.59
CA GLU A 178 -11.87 -1.01 -18.40
C GLU A 178 -13.02 -0.47 -17.55
N MET A 179 -13.23 -1.00 -16.34
CA MET A 179 -14.23 -0.45 -15.41
C MET A 179 -13.94 1.01 -15.08
N LEU A 180 -12.67 1.38 -14.91
CA LEU A 180 -12.30 2.77 -14.59
C LEU A 180 -12.52 3.73 -15.77
N GLU A 181 -12.48 3.25 -17.03
CA GLU A 181 -12.62 4.13 -18.21
C GLU A 181 -13.95 4.91 -18.23
N SER A 182 -15.01 4.32 -17.67
CA SER A 182 -16.33 4.96 -17.57
C SER A 182 -16.53 5.82 -16.31
N HIS A 183 -15.48 5.99 -15.49
CA HIS A 183 -15.57 6.66 -14.18
C HIS A 183 -14.51 7.73 -13.98
N ASP A 184 -14.76 8.93 -14.51
CA ASP A 184 -13.85 10.08 -14.42
C ASP A 184 -13.61 10.59 -13.00
N ASN A 185 -14.42 10.14 -12.02
CA ASN A 185 -14.25 10.47 -10.61
C ASN A 185 -13.10 9.69 -9.96
N VAL A 186 -12.59 8.61 -10.55
CA VAL A 186 -11.37 7.95 -10.07
C VAL A 186 -10.16 8.79 -10.45
N LYS A 187 -9.46 9.33 -9.46
CA LYS A 187 -8.32 10.24 -9.63
C LYS A 187 -6.97 9.58 -9.43
N ALA A 188 -6.93 8.53 -8.60
CA ALA A 188 -5.71 7.79 -8.41
C ALA A 188 -5.97 6.30 -8.08
N VAL A 189 -4.98 5.48 -8.41
CA VAL A 189 -4.86 4.06 -8.00
C VAL A 189 -3.54 3.93 -7.26
N LEU A 190 -3.55 3.26 -6.10
CA LEU A 190 -2.41 3.18 -5.18
C LEU A 190 -2.16 1.72 -4.78
N TRP A 191 -0.90 1.27 -4.86
CA TRP A 191 -0.54 -0.10 -4.54
C TRP A 191 0.82 -0.25 -3.86
N GLY A 192 1.14 -1.47 -3.41
CA GLY A 192 2.41 -1.91 -2.86
C GLY A 192 3.12 -2.93 -3.77
N HIS A 193 3.52 -4.08 -3.21
CA HIS A 193 3.99 -5.28 -3.88
C HIS A 193 5.31 -5.15 -4.68
N VAL A 194 5.46 -4.08 -5.44
CA VAL A 194 6.60 -3.93 -6.35
C VAL A 194 7.88 -3.45 -5.67
N HIS A 195 7.80 -3.02 -4.42
CA HIS A 195 8.89 -2.41 -3.66
C HIS A 195 9.65 -1.34 -4.44
N GLN A 196 8.94 -0.64 -5.32
CA GLN A 196 9.45 0.42 -6.18
C GLN A 196 8.55 1.64 -6.08
N GLU A 197 9.13 2.81 -6.29
CA GLU A 197 8.37 4.02 -6.49
C GLU A 197 7.90 4.12 -7.94
N VAL A 198 6.59 4.18 -8.15
CA VAL A 198 5.97 4.51 -9.45
C VAL A 198 5.10 5.75 -9.27
N ASP A 199 5.12 6.63 -10.24
CA ASP A 199 4.26 7.80 -10.32
C ASP A 199 4.02 8.14 -11.80
N GLU A 200 2.94 7.61 -12.33
CA GLU A 200 2.55 7.76 -13.73
C GLU A 200 1.15 8.36 -13.84
N VAL A 201 0.88 8.98 -14.98
CA VAL A 201 -0.46 9.48 -15.32
C VAL A 201 -0.94 8.78 -16.58
N GLN A 202 -2.04 8.03 -16.46
CA GLN A 202 -2.71 7.39 -17.59
C GLN A 202 -4.19 7.77 -17.59
N ASN A 203 -4.71 8.23 -18.74
CA ASN A 203 -6.11 8.62 -18.92
C ASN A 203 -6.61 9.59 -17.83
N GLY A 204 -5.76 10.54 -17.41
CA GLY A 204 -6.08 11.55 -16.39
C GLY A 204 -6.08 11.02 -14.94
N ARG A 205 -5.68 9.77 -14.71
CA ARG A 205 -5.55 9.14 -13.38
C ARG A 205 -4.09 9.00 -13.01
N ARG A 206 -3.79 9.21 -11.74
CA ARG A 206 -2.47 8.97 -11.19
C ARG A 206 -2.33 7.50 -10.76
N LEU A 207 -1.30 6.83 -11.22
CA LEU A 207 -0.99 5.44 -10.93
C LEU A 207 0.26 5.41 -10.07
N LEU A 208 0.11 4.95 -8.81
CA LEU A 208 1.10 5.17 -7.76
C LEU A 208 1.50 3.85 -7.08
N ALA A 209 2.79 3.51 -7.15
CA ALA A 209 3.37 2.50 -6.28
C ALA A 209 4.26 3.14 -5.21
N THR A 210 4.30 2.55 -4.04
CA THR A 210 5.08 3.04 -2.91
C THR A 210 6.26 2.11 -2.63
N PRO A 211 7.43 2.67 -2.28
CA PRO A 211 8.55 1.86 -1.82
C PRO A 211 8.17 1.06 -0.57
N SER A 212 8.71 -0.13 -0.45
CA SER A 212 8.57 -0.94 0.74
C SER A 212 9.18 -0.23 1.96
N THR A 213 8.66 -0.53 3.15
CA THR A 213 9.29 -0.16 4.41
C THR A 213 10.46 -1.08 4.77
N CYS A 214 10.80 -2.05 3.92
CA CYS A 214 12.00 -2.86 4.04
C CYS A 214 12.83 -2.86 2.75
N ILE A 215 13.01 -4.00 2.09
CA ILE A 215 13.84 -4.17 0.89
C ILE A 215 13.23 -3.45 -0.32
N GLN A 216 14.08 -2.92 -1.21
CA GLN A 216 13.66 -2.34 -2.48
C GLN A 216 14.08 -3.24 -3.64
N PHE A 217 13.30 -3.27 -4.71
CA PHE A 217 13.65 -4.02 -5.92
C PHE A 217 14.14 -3.10 -7.03
N THR A 218 15.13 -3.58 -7.78
CA THR A 218 15.74 -2.83 -8.88
C THR A 218 14.71 -2.61 -10.00
N LYS A 219 14.53 -1.36 -10.40
CA LYS A 219 13.67 -1.00 -11.54
C LYS A 219 14.25 -1.53 -12.85
N HIS A 220 13.36 -1.90 -13.75
CA HIS A 220 13.71 -2.35 -15.12
C HIS A 220 14.64 -3.56 -15.15
N SER A 221 14.53 -4.44 -14.17
CA SER A 221 15.29 -5.69 -14.12
C SER A 221 14.50 -6.85 -14.72
N ASP A 222 15.13 -7.64 -15.59
CA ASP A 222 14.51 -8.83 -16.16
C ASP A 222 14.37 -9.95 -15.13
N ASP A 223 15.38 -10.09 -14.26
CA ASP A 223 15.44 -11.07 -13.17
C ASP A 223 15.30 -10.39 -11.80
N PHE A 224 15.00 -11.19 -10.77
CA PHE A 224 14.97 -10.71 -9.39
C PHE A 224 16.27 -10.00 -9.02
N SER A 225 16.18 -8.77 -8.56
CA SER A 225 17.31 -7.95 -8.15
C SER A 225 16.94 -6.95 -7.08
N VAL A 226 17.74 -6.89 -6.02
CA VAL A 226 17.59 -5.95 -4.90
C VAL A 226 18.28 -4.64 -5.23
N ASP A 227 17.58 -3.53 -4.98
CA ASP A 227 18.10 -2.18 -5.12
C ASP A 227 18.86 -1.73 -3.87
N THR A 228 19.69 -0.72 -4.02
CA THR A 228 20.42 -0.05 -2.92
C THR A 228 19.65 1.11 -2.32
N LEU A 229 18.49 1.44 -2.83
CA LEU A 229 17.63 2.48 -2.27
C LEU A 229 17.14 2.10 -0.88
N HIS A 230 17.03 3.10 -0.01
CA HIS A 230 16.55 2.90 1.35
C HIS A 230 15.03 2.73 1.42
N PRO A 231 14.53 2.07 2.48
CA PRO A 231 13.09 1.96 2.76
C PRO A 231 12.44 3.32 2.92
N GLY A 232 11.12 3.37 2.71
CA GLY A 232 10.41 4.63 2.77
C GLY A 232 8.90 4.49 2.88
N TYR A 233 8.23 5.62 2.76
CA TYR A 233 6.78 5.73 2.73
C TYR A 233 6.35 6.76 1.71
N ARG A 234 5.07 6.76 1.31
CA ARG A 234 4.47 7.80 0.48
C ARG A 234 3.55 8.69 1.33
N TYR A 235 3.65 9.97 1.10
CA TYR A 235 2.70 10.98 1.56
C TYR A 235 1.81 11.41 0.41
N LEU A 236 0.50 11.53 0.66
CA LEU A 236 -0.46 12.03 -0.31
C LEU A 236 -1.32 13.14 0.29
N GLU A 237 -1.64 14.12 -0.52
CA GLU A 237 -2.67 15.12 -0.26
C GLU A 237 -3.77 14.99 -1.32
N LEU A 238 -4.94 14.61 -0.90
CA LEU A 238 -6.14 14.54 -1.72
C LEU A 238 -6.87 15.88 -1.63
N LEU A 239 -6.70 16.73 -2.64
CA LEU A 239 -7.26 18.08 -2.64
C LEU A 239 -8.76 18.08 -2.97
N PRO A 240 -9.54 19.05 -2.44
CA PRO A 240 -10.99 19.11 -2.67
C PRO A 240 -11.42 19.16 -4.13
N ASN A 241 -10.54 19.62 -5.03
CA ASN A 241 -10.80 19.70 -6.47
C ASN A 241 -10.49 18.40 -7.24
N GLY A 242 -10.09 17.33 -6.55
CA GLY A 242 -9.72 16.05 -7.15
C GLY A 242 -8.25 15.91 -7.55
N SER A 243 -7.44 16.94 -7.36
CA SER A 243 -5.99 16.83 -7.56
C SER A 243 -5.34 16.02 -6.44
N VAL A 244 -4.29 15.29 -6.78
CA VAL A 244 -3.48 14.51 -5.84
C VAL A 244 -2.06 15.02 -5.86
N ASN A 245 -1.60 15.58 -4.74
CA ASN A 245 -0.17 15.83 -4.52
C ASN A 245 0.42 14.63 -3.80
N THR A 246 1.66 14.29 -4.10
CA THR A 246 2.32 13.18 -3.41
C THR A 246 3.83 13.33 -3.46
N ASP A 247 4.48 12.78 -2.45
CA ASP A 247 5.93 12.70 -2.32
C ASP A 247 6.31 11.38 -1.65
N VAL A 248 7.53 10.90 -1.91
CA VAL A 248 8.12 9.72 -1.29
C VAL A 248 9.26 10.15 -0.39
N HIS A 249 9.18 9.77 0.87
CA HIS A 249 10.24 9.99 1.86
C HIS A 249 10.97 8.69 2.15
N ARG A 250 12.30 8.72 2.04
CA ARG A 250 13.17 7.57 2.31
C ARG A 250 14.04 7.82 3.53
N VAL A 251 14.29 6.77 4.31
CA VAL A 251 15.24 6.81 5.43
C VAL A 251 16.62 7.22 4.93
N THR A 252 17.31 8.04 5.68
CA THR A 252 18.68 8.48 5.39
C THR A 252 19.54 8.39 6.65
N GLY A 253 20.85 8.22 6.47
CA GLY A 253 21.80 8.18 7.58
C GLY A 253 21.78 6.89 8.41
N VAL A 254 21.12 5.85 7.92
CA VAL A 254 21.12 4.50 8.50
C VAL A 254 21.65 3.53 7.46
N GLU A 255 22.53 2.62 7.86
CA GLU A 255 22.99 1.53 7.01
C GLU A 255 22.21 0.26 7.36
N PHE A 256 21.64 -0.39 6.34
CA PHE A 256 20.95 -1.66 6.48
C PHE A 256 21.82 -2.79 5.93
N THR A 257 21.87 -3.90 6.64
CA THR A 257 22.52 -5.11 6.13
C THR A 257 21.63 -5.76 5.09
N ILE A 258 22.09 -5.91 3.86
CA ILE A 258 21.35 -6.57 2.78
C ILE A 258 22.26 -7.59 2.10
N ASP A 259 21.76 -8.80 1.87
CA ASP A 259 22.44 -9.83 1.10
C ASP A 259 22.00 -9.77 -0.37
N TYR A 260 22.75 -9.07 -1.17
CA TYR A 260 22.52 -8.92 -2.62
C TYR A 260 22.79 -10.20 -3.44
N SER A 261 23.31 -11.27 -2.83
CA SER A 261 23.57 -12.53 -3.52
C SER A 261 22.33 -13.41 -3.66
N ILE A 262 21.30 -13.18 -2.86
CA ILE A 262 20.04 -13.92 -2.86
C ILE A 262 19.23 -13.57 -4.12
N LYS A 263 18.65 -14.59 -4.77
CA LYS A 263 17.97 -14.47 -6.07
C LYS A 263 16.48 -14.79 -6.01
N GLY A 264 15.84 -14.52 -4.89
CA GLY A 264 14.41 -14.72 -4.63
C GLY A 264 14.13 -14.86 -3.14
N TYR A 265 12.86 -14.83 -2.73
CA TYR A 265 12.40 -15.04 -1.35
C TYR A 265 10.95 -15.56 -1.34
#